data_9af178df11dc5cc8179c55a9f8ae31d0
#
_entry.id   9af178df11dc5cc8179c55a9f8ae31d0
#
_cell.length_a   1.000
_cell.length_b   1.000
_cell.length_c   1.000
_cell.angle_alpha   90.00
_cell.angle_beta   90.00
_cell.angle_gamma   90.00
#
_symmetry.space_group_name_H-M   'P 1'
#
loop_
_entity.id
_entity.type
_entity.pdbx_description
1 polymer ?
#
loop_
_entity_poly.entity_id
_entity_poly.type
_entity_poly.pdbx_seq_one_letter_code
_entity_poly.pdbx_strand_id
1 'polypeptide(L)'
;MSDLKNAWKNEKVFQKQLDYNLKELKSKESYAPHWKTCISLIQHFSPKSVLDIGCGCGALSEVFRRELPDVKYTGTDYSEDAIQLAKKTWKSFDFYVKDVMDTKKQDVSEYDLLLVGALFDVMPNGDEAMEHLMSICSGSMLISRMKLTENESYHITYKAYDEIETCAYHHNKNNFLDMCDKYSYNVYSMQDNFYLVKK
;
A
#
# COMPACT_ATOMS: atom_id res chain seq x y z
N MET A 1 15.21 11.04 18.89
CA MET A 1 14.08 10.29 18.29
C MET A 1 14.56 9.83 16.93
N SER A 2 14.51 8.53 16.65
CA SER A 2 14.78 8.01 15.30
C SER A 2 13.83 8.70 14.33
N ASP A 3 14.32 9.08 13.16
CA ASP A 3 13.48 9.68 12.12
C ASP A 3 12.63 8.61 11.45
N LEU A 4 11.55 8.19 12.14
CA LEU A 4 10.65 7.13 11.69
C LEU A 4 10.04 7.44 10.30
N LYS A 5 9.93 8.72 9.95
CA LYS A 5 9.40 9.14 8.65
C LYS A 5 10.32 8.72 7.50
N ASN A 6 11.65 8.70 7.73
CA ASN A 6 12.65 8.34 6.72
C ASN A 6 13.22 6.93 6.91
N ALA A 7 12.65 6.15 7.84
CA ALA A 7 13.17 4.82 8.18
C ALA A 7 13.30 3.88 6.97
N TRP A 8 12.34 3.96 6.03
CA TRP A 8 12.30 3.12 4.83
C TRP A 8 13.18 3.63 3.68
N LYS A 9 13.93 4.74 3.82
CA LYS A 9 14.93 5.19 2.84
C LYS A 9 16.28 4.49 3.08
N ASN A 10 16.32 3.18 2.97
CA ASN A 10 17.51 2.37 3.23
C ASN A 10 17.63 1.25 2.19
N GLU A 11 18.63 1.35 1.30
CA GLU A 11 18.88 0.42 0.21
C GLU A 11 18.92 -1.06 0.67
N LYS A 12 19.57 -1.34 1.80
CA LYS A 12 19.70 -2.71 2.33
C LYS A 12 18.35 -3.34 2.66
N VAL A 13 17.39 -2.51 3.10
CA VAL A 13 16.04 -2.98 3.43
C VAL A 13 15.32 -3.45 2.17
N PHE A 14 15.41 -2.70 1.09
CA PHE A 14 14.72 -3.06 -0.15
C PHE A 14 15.29 -4.31 -0.81
N GLN A 15 16.61 -4.54 -0.70
CA GLN A 15 17.19 -5.80 -1.17
C GLN A 15 16.67 -6.99 -0.36
N LYS A 16 16.63 -6.88 0.98
CA LYS A 16 16.03 -7.93 1.83
C LYS A 16 14.55 -8.12 1.54
N GLN A 17 13.80 -7.05 1.37
CA GLN A 17 12.38 -7.11 0.98
C GLN A 17 12.21 -7.87 -0.33
N LEU A 18 13.01 -7.55 -1.35
CA LEU A 18 12.97 -8.24 -2.63
C LEU A 18 13.28 -9.75 -2.46
N ASP A 19 14.31 -10.10 -1.69
CA ASP A 19 14.69 -11.49 -1.46
C ASP A 19 13.56 -12.30 -0.77
N TYR A 20 12.82 -11.67 0.16
CA TYR A 20 11.63 -12.27 0.77
C TYR A 20 10.50 -12.42 -0.26
N ASN A 21 10.19 -11.36 -0.98
CA ASN A 21 9.10 -11.38 -1.96
C ASN A 21 9.37 -12.36 -3.11
N LEU A 22 10.62 -12.53 -3.54
CA LEU A 22 10.98 -13.55 -4.54
C LEU A 22 10.70 -14.97 -4.05
N LYS A 23 10.78 -15.25 -2.75
CA LYS A 23 10.37 -16.55 -2.19
C LYS A 23 8.86 -16.73 -2.23
N GLU A 24 8.10 -15.66 -1.92
CA GLU A 24 6.64 -15.64 -2.00
C GLU A 24 6.14 -15.74 -3.45
N LEU A 25 6.91 -15.27 -4.42
CA LEU A 25 6.60 -15.34 -5.85
C LEU A 25 6.95 -16.68 -6.52
N LYS A 26 7.49 -17.68 -5.80
CA LYS A 26 7.86 -18.98 -6.40
C LYS A 26 6.66 -19.71 -6.99
N SER A 27 5.52 -19.70 -6.33
CA SER A 27 4.26 -20.26 -6.81
C SER A 27 3.07 -19.49 -6.26
N LYS A 28 1.88 -19.72 -6.80
CA LYS A 28 0.64 -19.11 -6.32
C LYS A 28 0.32 -19.48 -4.86
N GLU A 29 0.64 -20.71 -4.47
CA GLU A 29 0.46 -21.21 -3.10
C GLU A 29 1.34 -20.45 -2.11
N SER A 30 2.54 -20.05 -2.54
CA SER A 30 3.51 -19.34 -1.71
C SER A 30 3.25 -17.83 -1.58
N TYR A 31 2.27 -17.26 -2.32
CA TYR A 31 1.92 -15.85 -2.17
C TYR A 31 1.58 -15.52 -0.73
N ALA A 32 2.04 -14.34 -0.29
CA ALA A 32 1.67 -13.80 1.00
C ALA A 32 0.14 -13.76 1.17
N PRO A 33 -0.42 -14.08 2.33
CA PRO A 33 -1.87 -14.12 2.54
C PRO A 33 -2.58 -12.83 2.14
N HIS A 34 -2.01 -11.67 2.44
CA HIS A 34 -2.56 -10.37 2.08
C HIS A 34 -2.58 -10.14 0.57
N TRP A 35 -1.61 -10.66 -0.20
CA TRP A 35 -1.65 -10.61 -1.67
C TRP A 35 -2.82 -11.42 -2.23
N LYS A 36 -3.07 -12.62 -1.68
CA LYS A 36 -4.22 -13.45 -2.09
C LYS A 36 -5.54 -12.73 -1.86
N THR A 37 -5.68 -12.07 -0.71
CA THR A 37 -6.86 -11.26 -0.40
C THR A 37 -7.00 -10.07 -1.33
N CYS A 38 -5.92 -9.32 -1.59
CA CYS A 38 -5.92 -8.21 -2.55
C CYS A 38 -6.35 -8.67 -3.94
N ILE A 39 -5.78 -9.78 -4.45
CA ILE A 39 -6.15 -10.36 -5.76
C ILE A 39 -7.66 -10.65 -5.80
N SER A 40 -8.18 -11.32 -4.78
CA SER A 40 -9.60 -11.69 -4.72
C SER A 40 -10.53 -10.47 -4.73
N LEU A 41 -10.19 -9.42 -3.98
CA LEU A 41 -10.94 -8.17 -3.95
C LEU A 41 -10.85 -7.44 -5.30
N ILE A 42 -9.65 -7.35 -5.90
CA ILE A 42 -9.45 -6.70 -7.20
C ILE A 42 -10.20 -7.45 -8.30
N GLN A 43 -10.19 -8.78 -8.31
CA GLN A 43 -10.97 -9.59 -9.25
C GLN A 43 -12.48 -9.36 -9.09
N HIS A 44 -12.96 -9.24 -7.86
CA HIS A 44 -14.38 -9.01 -7.57
C HIS A 44 -14.86 -7.63 -8.06
N PHE A 45 -14.09 -6.57 -7.78
CA PHE A 45 -14.45 -5.20 -8.15
C PHE A 45 -14.00 -4.79 -9.56
N SER A 46 -13.08 -5.54 -10.16
CA SER A 46 -12.65 -5.44 -11.57
C SER A 46 -12.23 -4.04 -12.05
N PRO A 47 -11.36 -3.30 -11.31
CA PRO A 47 -10.80 -2.04 -11.79
C PRO A 47 -9.93 -2.29 -13.02
N LYS A 48 -9.84 -1.31 -13.94
CA LYS A 48 -9.00 -1.40 -15.14
C LYS A 48 -7.59 -0.86 -14.92
N SER A 49 -7.44 0.05 -13.95
CA SER A 49 -6.18 0.71 -13.64
C SER A 49 -5.97 0.81 -12.12
N VAL A 50 -4.74 0.53 -11.68
CA VAL A 50 -4.35 0.52 -10.28
C VAL A 50 -3.07 1.35 -10.10
N LEU A 51 -3.10 2.27 -9.13
CA LEU A 51 -1.93 2.94 -8.61
C LEU A 51 -1.59 2.35 -7.23
N ASP A 52 -0.46 1.66 -7.14
CA ASP A 52 0.07 1.11 -5.89
C ASP A 52 0.95 2.16 -5.20
N ILE A 53 0.46 2.72 -4.10
CA ILE A 53 1.10 3.79 -3.34
C ILE A 53 1.88 3.17 -2.17
N GLY A 54 3.19 3.40 -2.12
CA GLY A 54 4.11 2.72 -1.20
C GLY A 54 4.48 1.32 -1.71
N CYS A 55 4.73 1.18 -3.02
CA CYS A 55 4.95 -0.11 -3.68
C CYS A 55 6.27 -0.80 -3.29
N GLY A 56 7.18 -0.11 -2.56
CA GLY A 56 8.49 -0.62 -2.18
C GLY A 56 9.30 -1.10 -3.39
N CYS A 57 9.85 -2.30 -3.31
CA CYS A 57 10.60 -2.91 -4.42
C CYS A 57 9.73 -3.41 -5.58
N GLY A 58 8.43 -3.09 -5.61
CA GLY A 58 7.52 -3.34 -6.72
C GLY A 58 7.09 -4.80 -6.92
N ALA A 59 7.32 -5.69 -5.96
CA ALA A 59 7.09 -7.13 -6.13
C ALA A 59 5.63 -7.50 -6.46
N LEU A 60 4.66 -6.71 -6.01
CA LEU A 60 3.24 -6.94 -6.28
C LEU A 60 2.92 -6.82 -7.79
N SER A 61 3.70 -6.04 -8.55
CA SER A 61 3.54 -5.93 -10.00
C SER A 61 3.64 -7.30 -10.71
N GLU A 62 4.51 -8.19 -10.23
CA GLU A 62 4.63 -9.55 -10.78
C GLU A 62 3.38 -10.40 -10.48
N VAL A 63 2.74 -10.17 -9.33
CA VAL A 63 1.45 -10.81 -9.01
C VAL A 63 0.38 -10.32 -9.99
N PHE A 64 0.34 -9.00 -10.27
CA PHE A 64 -0.58 -8.44 -11.29
C PHE A 64 -0.33 -9.05 -12.66
N ARG A 65 0.92 -9.17 -13.10
CA ARG A 65 1.25 -9.81 -14.38
C ARG A 65 0.69 -11.22 -14.51
N ARG A 66 0.70 -11.99 -13.42
CA ARG A 66 0.27 -13.39 -13.40
C ARG A 66 -1.22 -13.58 -13.24
N GLU A 67 -1.85 -12.81 -12.34
CA GLU A 67 -3.21 -13.06 -11.87
C GLU A 67 -4.22 -12.02 -12.40
N LEU A 68 -3.75 -10.87 -12.85
CA LEU A 68 -4.56 -9.71 -13.24
C LEU A 68 -3.99 -9.05 -14.52
N PRO A 69 -3.70 -9.82 -15.60
CA PRO A 69 -2.96 -9.32 -16.77
C PRO A 69 -3.67 -8.19 -17.53
N ASP A 70 -4.99 -8.05 -17.37
CA ASP A 70 -5.80 -7.02 -18.01
C ASP A 70 -5.91 -5.73 -17.20
N VAL A 71 -5.29 -5.69 -15.99
CA VAL A 71 -5.29 -4.52 -15.11
C VAL A 71 -3.99 -3.75 -15.31
N LYS A 72 -4.08 -2.48 -15.72
CA LYS A 72 -2.92 -1.59 -15.80
C LYS A 72 -2.42 -1.31 -14.37
N TYR A 73 -1.17 -1.67 -14.08
CA TYR A 73 -0.53 -1.41 -12.80
C TYR A 73 0.56 -0.34 -12.94
N THR A 74 0.58 0.58 -11.99
CA THR A 74 1.64 1.58 -11.79
C THR A 74 2.00 1.62 -10.31
N GLY A 75 3.30 1.72 -9.98
CA GLY A 75 3.76 1.79 -8.58
C GLY A 75 4.42 3.12 -8.25
N THR A 76 4.20 3.62 -7.04
CA THR A 76 4.90 4.79 -6.48
C THR A 76 5.45 4.48 -5.09
N ASP A 77 6.62 5.03 -4.79
CA ASP A 77 7.22 4.99 -3.47
C ASP A 77 8.05 6.26 -3.24
N TYR A 78 8.19 6.69 -1.99
CA TYR A 78 8.97 7.89 -1.68
C TYR A 78 10.49 7.65 -1.72
N SER A 79 10.92 6.38 -1.69
CA SER A 79 12.32 5.99 -1.74
C SER A 79 12.79 5.84 -3.18
N GLU A 80 13.80 6.64 -3.55
CA GLU A 80 14.44 6.53 -4.85
C GLU A 80 15.11 5.16 -5.05
N ASP A 81 15.75 4.61 -4.01
CA ASP A 81 16.41 3.30 -4.04
C ASP A 81 15.39 2.17 -4.29
N ALA A 82 14.21 2.23 -3.65
CA ALA A 82 13.12 1.29 -3.89
C ALA A 82 12.67 1.31 -5.36
N ILE A 83 12.45 2.50 -5.89
CA ILE A 83 11.99 2.69 -7.27
C ILE A 83 13.05 2.28 -8.29
N GLN A 84 14.33 2.56 -8.05
CA GLN A 84 15.42 2.10 -8.92
C GLN A 84 15.48 0.56 -8.95
N LEU A 85 15.35 -0.09 -7.77
CA LEU A 85 15.30 -1.55 -7.67
C LEU A 85 14.07 -2.13 -8.39
N ALA A 86 12.89 -1.53 -8.20
CA ALA A 86 11.65 -1.94 -8.86
C ALA A 86 11.78 -1.86 -10.40
N LYS A 87 12.24 -0.73 -10.95
CA LYS A 87 12.48 -0.55 -12.39
C LYS A 87 13.48 -1.54 -12.98
N LYS A 88 14.55 -1.84 -12.24
CA LYS A 88 15.56 -2.82 -12.65
C LYS A 88 15.00 -4.24 -12.71
N THR A 89 14.15 -4.59 -11.74
CA THR A 89 13.63 -5.95 -11.56
C THR A 89 12.40 -6.22 -12.44
N TRP A 90 11.45 -5.27 -12.49
CA TRP A 90 10.13 -5.44 -13.11
C TRP A 90 9.94 -4.53 -14.32
N LYS A 91 10.72 -4.77 -15.38
CA LYS A 91 10.88 -3.89 -16.56
C LYS A 91 9.60 -3.61 -17.36
N SER A 92 8.56 -4.40 -17.17
CA SER A 92 7.28 -4.26 -17.89
C SER A 92 6.28 -3.32 -17.22
N PHE A 93 6.67 -2.69 -16.11
CA PHE A 93 5.80 -1.84 -15.32
C PHE A 93 6.38 -0.45 -15.10
N ASP A 94 5.51 0.51 -14.88
CA ASP A 94 5.88 1.90 -14.59
C ASP A 94 5.99 2.12 -13.08
N PHE A 95 7.11 2.74 -12.65
CA PHE A 95 7.36 3.09 -11.27
C PHE A 95 7.88 4.52 -11.17
N TYR A 96 7.40 5.28 -10.18
CA TYR A 96 7.77 6.68 -9.99
C TYR A 96 8.09 6.99 -8.53
N VAL A 97 9.09 7.86 -8.31
CA VAL A 97 9.36 8.39 -6.97
C VAL A 97 8.29 9.41 -6.61
N LYS A 98 7.52 9.14 -5.55
CA LYS A 98 6.46 10.02 -5.07
C LYS A 98 6.18 9.77 -3.60
N ASP A 99 6.23 10.83 -2.79
CA ASP A 99 5.77 10.77 -1.40
C ASP A 99 4.24 10.82 -1.36
N VAL A 100 3.63 9.98 -0.52
CA VAL A 100 2.19 9.94 -0.35
C VAL A 100 1.62 11.30 0.05
N MET A 101 2.32 12.07 0.91
CA MET A 101 1.88 13.39 1.37
C MET A 101 1.99 14.48 0.30
N ASP A 102 2.83 14.27 -0.74
CA ASP A 102 2.97 15.17 -1.89
C ASP A 102 2.09 14.77 -3.08
N THR A 103 1.33 13.66 -2.95
CA THR A 103 0.42 13.16 -3.98
C THR A 103 -0.77 14.13 -4.13
N LYS A 104 -1.11 14.49 -5.36
CA LYS A 104 -2.19 15.43 -5.68
C LYS A 104 -3.33 14.72 -6.42
N LYS A 105 -4.51 15.33 -6.44
CA LYS A 105 -5.69 14.79 -7.14
C LYS A 105 -5.40 14.43 -8.59
N GLN A 106 -4.63 15.24 -9.31
CA GLN A 106 -4.24 14.97 -10.70
C GLN A 106 -3.36 13.73 -10.87
N ASP A 107 -2.57 13.37 -9.85
CA ASP A 107 -1.68 12.21 -9.89
C ASP A 107 -2.46 10.89 -9.77
N VAL A 108 -3.68 10.94 -9.23
CA VAL A 108 -4.52 9.78 -8.94
C VAL A 108 -5.80 9.69 -9.76
N SER A 109 -6.18 10.77 -10.46
CA SER A 109 -7.49 10.88 -11.13
C SER A 109 -7.71 9.95 -12.32
N GLU A 110 -6.63 9.41 -12.91
CA GLU A 110 -6.70 8.46 -14.03
C GLU A 110 -6.81 6.99 -13.61
N TYR A 111 -6.73 6.71 -12.29
CA TYR A 111 -6.77 5.36 -11.77
C TYR A 111 -8.13 5.03 -11.17
N ASP A 112 -8.65 3.84 -11.49
CA ASP A 112 -9.90 3.33 -10.92
C ASP A 112 -9.74 2.93 -9.46
N LEU A 113 -8.52 2.48 -9.10
CA LEU A 113 -8.20 1.99 -7.77
C LEU A 113 -6.85 2.53 -7.28
N LEU A 114 -6.85 3.10 -6.08
CA LEU A 114 -5.64 3.30 -5.29
C LEU A 114 -5.43 2.08 -4.40
N LEU A 115 -4.32 1.38 -4.58
CA LEU A 115 -3.89 0.29 -3.70
C LEU A 115 -2.86 0.85 -2.71
N VAL A 116 -3.10 0.62 -1.42
CA VAL A 116 -2.22 1.06 -0.34
C VAL A 116 -1.90 -0.15 0.53
N GLY A 117 -0.77 -0.78 0.22
CA GLY A 117 -0.34 -2.02 0.86
C GLY A 117 0.71 -1.79 1.94
N ALA A 118 0.37 -1.99 3.23
CA ALA A 118 1.31 -1.87 4.33
C ALA A 118 2.03 -0.51 4.39
N LEU A 119 1.33 0.58 4.08
CA LEU A 119 1.86 1.93 4.12
C LEU A 119 1.43 2.67 5.39
N PHE A 120 0.11 2.76 5.63
CA PHE A 120 -0.42 3.50 6.78
C PHE A 120 -0.01 2.88 8.12
N ASP A 121 0.19 1.57 8.16
CA ASP A 121 0.64 0.83 9.35
C ASP A 121 2.13 1.00 9.68
N VAL A 122 2.93 1.55 8.78
CA VAL A 122 4.36 1.80 8.99
C VAL A 122 4.74 3.28 9.01
N MET A 123 3.74 4.16 9.02
CA MET A 123 3.92 5.61 9.10
C MET A 123 3.53 6.11 10.50
N PRO A 124 4.33 7.00 11.13
CA PRO A 124 3.99 7.56 12.45
C PRO A 124 2.77 8.50 12.42
N ASN A 125 2.35 8.93 11.22
CA ASN A 125 1.17 9.76 10.93
C ASN A 125 0.20 9.03 9.97
N GLY A 126 -0.02 7.74 10.18
CA GLY A 126 -0.82 6.90 9.28
C GLY A 126 -2.24 7.41 9.05
N ASP A 127 -2.91 7.97 10.08
CA ASP A 127 -4.27 8.53 9.95
C ASP A 127 -4.28 9.77 9.04
N GLU A 128 -3.28 10.66 9.16
CA GLU A 128 -3.16 11.85 8.30
C GLU A 128 -2.95 11.47 6.83
N ALA A 129 -2.08 10.48 6.58
CA ALA A 129 -1.81 10.00 5.22
C ALA A 129 -3.04 9.34 4.61
N MET A 130 -3.80 8.58 5.39
CA MET A 130 -5.05 7.96 4.97
C MET A 130 -6.10 9.02 4.64
N GLU A 131 -6.32 10.01 5.51
CA GLU A 131 -7.26 11.11 5.28
C GLU A 131 -6.87 11.92 4.04
N HIS A 132 -5.57 12.20 3.86
CA HIS A 132 -5.06 12.88 2.68
C HIS A 132 -5.45 12.14 1.40
N LEU A 133 -5.15 10.83 1.29
CA LEU A 133 -5.50 10.05 0.11
C LEU A 133 -7.00 9.94 -0.10
N MET A 134 -7.81 9.75 0.96
CA MET A 134 -9.27 9.73 0.86
C MET A 134 -9.84 11.05 0.30
N SER A 135 -9.22 12.18 0.64
CA SER A 135 -9.65 13.51 0.19
C SER A 135 -9.44 13.77 -1.30
N ILE A 136 -8.41 13.16 -1.90
CA ILE A 136 -8.04 13.36 -3.31
C ILE A 136 -8.46 12.21 -4.23
N CYS A 137 -8.74 11.03 -3.68
CA CYS A 137 -9.16 9.86 -4.45
C CYS A 137 -10.57 10.04 -5.01
N SER A 138 -10.71 9.90 -6.33
CA SER A 138 -12.00 9.97 -7.03
C SER A 138 -12.60 8.59 -7.33
N GLY A 139 -11.78 7.54 -7.29
CA GLY A 139 -12.17 6.16 -7.52
C GLY A 139 -12.32 5.34 -6.24
N SER A 140 -12.00 4.07 -6.32
CA SER A 140 -11.95 3.16 -5.18
C SER A 140 -10.59 3.18 -4.50
N MET A 141 -10.53 2.68 -3.26
CA MET A 141 -9.26 2.49 -2.53
C MET A 141 -9.25 1.09 -1.89
N LEU A 142 -8.14 0.37 -2.02
CA LEU A 142 -7.88 -0.88 -1.30
C LEU A 142 -6.74 -0.66 -0.31
N ILE A 143 -7.07 -0.66 0.97
CA ILE A 143 -6.11 -0.57 2.07
C ILE A 143 -5.82 -1.98 2.56
N SER A 144 -4.57 -2.41 2.50
CA SER A 144 -4.16 -3.76 2.89
C SER A 144 -3.25 -3.73 4.11
N ARG A 145 -3.45 -4.70 5.03
CA ARG A 145 -2.70 -4.87 6.28
C ARG A 145 -2.91 -3.77 7.32
N MET A 146 -4.03 -3.07 7.26
CA MET A 146 -4.36 -2.05 8.25
C MET A 146 -4.94 -2.69 9.52
N LYS A 147 -4.37 -2.36 10.67
CA LYS A 147 -4.85 -2.83 11.97
C LYS A 147 -5.75 -1.80 12.63
N LEU A 148 -6.97 -2.21 12.95
CA LEU A 148 -7.91 -1.39 13.71
C LEU A 148 -7.85 -1.70 15.22
N THR A 149 -8.09 -0.67 16.04
CA THR A 149 -8.22 -0.76 17.49
C THR A 149 -9.46 -0.01 17.97
N GLU A 150 -10.05 -0.44 19.08
CA GLU A 150 -11.12 0.29 19.75
C GLU A 150 -10.58 1.45 20.64
N ASN A 151 -9.25 1.49 20.89
CA ASN A 151 -8.60 2.58 21.60
C ASN A 151 -8.27 3.74 20.66
N GLU A 152 -7.76 4.85 21.20
CA GLU A 152 -7.15 5.92 20.39
C GLU A 152 -6.06 5.35 19.48
N SER A 153 -5.84 5.98 18.32
CA SER A 153 -4.75 5.57 17.41
C SER A 153 -3.41 5.70 18.13
N TYR A 154 -2.55 4.70 17.94
CA TYR A 154 -1.21 4.68 18.53
C TYR A 154 -0.24 3.90 17.64
N HIS A 155 1.05 4.06 17.89
CA HIS A 155 2.06 3.21 17.27
C HIS A 155 3.00 2.60 18.31
N ILE A 156 3.57 1.46 17.95
CA ILE A 156 4.70 0.82 18.66
C ILE A 156 5.89 0.79 17.72
N THR A 157 7.09 0.91 18.26
CA THR A 157 8.32 0.79 17.46
C THR A 157 8.80 -0.66 17.42
N TYR A 158 9.34 -1.07 16.29
CA TYR A 158 9.95 -2.39 16.12
C TYR A 158 11.08 -2.33 15.08
N LYS A 159 11.88 -3.38 15.00
CA LYS A 159 12.90 -3.50 13.95
C LYS A 159 12.37 -4.31 12.77
N ALA A 160 12.28 -3.66 11.60
CA ALA A 160 11.97 -4.33 10.36
C ALA A 160 13.25 -4.85 9.70
N TYR A 161 13.22 -6.11 9.24
CA TYR A 161 14.33 -6.80 8.57
C TYR A 161 15.65 -6.82 9.38
N ASP A 162 15.61 -6.63 10.70
CA ASP A 162 16.77 -6.45 11.60
C ASP A 162 17.68 -5.25 11.25
N GLU A 163 17.22 -4.34 10.39
CA GLU A 163 18.00 -3.21 9.86
C GLU A 163 17.49 -1.84 10.32
N ILE A 164 16.18 -1.64 10.30
CA ILE A 164 15.59 -0.32 10.58
C ILE A 164 14.65 -0.35 11.77
N GLU A 165 14.72 0.69 12.58
CA GLU A 165 13.67 1.00 13.54
C GLU A 165 12.53 1.72 12.83
N THR A 166 11.34 1.15 12.90
CA THR A 166 10.12 1.67 12.29
C THR A 166 8.95 1.53 13.25
N CYS A 167 7.75 1.86 12.82
CA CYS A 167 6.55 1.74 13.66
C CYS A 167 5.55 0.74 13.09
N ALA A 168 4.73 0.18 13.98
CA ALA A 168 3.46 -0.45 13.64
C ALA A 168 2.34 0.44 14.17
N TYR A 169 1.58 1.07 13.28
CA TYR A 169 0.50 1.97 13.60
C TYR A 169 -0.81 1.18 13.71
N HIS A 170 -1.59 1.48 14.75
CA HIS A 170 -2.91 0.93 15.00
C HIS A 170 -3.92 2.07 14.90
N HIS A 171 -4.85 1.96 13.97
CA HIS A 171 -5.83 3.00 13.68
C HIS A 171 -7.08 2.86 14.56
N ASN A 172 -7.57 3.96 15.12
CA ASN A 172 -8.85 3.95 15.81
C ASN A 172 -9.97 3.62 14.82
N LYS A 173 -10.79 2.63 15.14
CA LYS A 173 -11.84 2.13 14.27
C LYS A 173 -12.92 3.18 13.98
N ASN A 174 -13.32 3.94 14.99
CA ASN A 174 -14.35 4.96 14.81
C ASN A 174 -13.84 6.10 13.93
N ASN A 175 -12.59 6.57 14.15
CA ASN A 175 -11.98 7.58 13.29
C ASN A 175 -11.90 7.11 11.82
N PHE A 176 -11.56 5.84 11.59
CA PHE A 176 -11.55 5.28 10.24
C PHE A 176 -12.94 5.28 9.60
N LEU A 177 -13.97 4.86 10.34
CA LEU A 177 -15.36 4.85 9.85
C LEU A 177 -15.88 6.27 9.59
N ASP A 178 -15.58 7.22 10.49
CA ASP A 178 -15.92 8.63 10.34
C ASP A 178 -15.26 9.25 9.09
N MET A 179 -13.98 8.91 8.81
CA MET A 179 -13.31 9.31 7.57
C MET A 179 -14.01 8.69 6.34
N CYS A 180 -14.39 7.41 6.39
CA CYS A 180 -15.11 6.76 5.29
C CYS A 180 -16.45 7.47 5.01
N ASP A 181 -17.19 7.84 6.02
CA ASP A 181 -18.45 8.58 5.86
C ASP A 181 -18.21 10.00 5.37
N LYS A 182 -17.27 10.74 5.94
CA LYS A 182 -16.86 12.10 5.53
C LYS A 182 -16.54 12.17 4.03
N TYR A 183 -15.82 11.16 3.52
CA TYR A 183 -15.42 11.10 2.11
C TYR A 183 -16.33 10.24 1.24
N SER A 184 -17.50 9.86 1.74
CA SER A 184 -18.56 9.12 1.04
C SER A 184 -18.10 7.77 0.48
N TYR A 185 -17.50 6.92 1.32
CA TYR A 185 -17.13 5.55 0.96
C TYR A 185 -18.07 4.51 1.58
N ASN A 186 -18.43 3.50 0.79
CA ASN A 186 -18.90 2.21 1.30
C ASN A 186 -17.68 1.32 1.60
N VAL A 187 -17.70 0.60 2.71
CA VAL A 187 -16.58 -0.21 3.18
C VAL A 187 -16.90 -1.69 3.04
N TYR A 188 -16.04 -2.43 2.35
CA TYR A 188 -16.04 -3.89 2.29
C TYR A 188 -14.76 -4.39 2.94
N SER A 189 -14.86 -5.28 3.93
CA SER A 189 -13.68 -5.77 4.66
C SER A 189 -13.49 -7.27 4.50
N MET A 190 -12.24 -7.69 4.37
CA MET A 190 -11.82 -9.08 4.40
C MET A 190 -10.50 -9.18 5.18
N GLN A 191 -10.56 -9.74 6.38
CA GLN A 191 -9.44 -9.73 7.33
C GLN A 191 -8.96 -8.28 7.59
N ASP A 192 -7.65 -8.01 7.54
CA ASP A 192 -7.06 -6.67 7.70
C ASP A 192 -6.99 -5.87 6.38
N ASN A 193 -7.90 -6.14 5.43
CA ASN A 193 -7.97 -5.46 4.15
C ASN A 193 -9.35 -4.81 3.98
N PHE A 194 -9.36 -3.58 3.49
CA PHE A 194 -10.55 -2.75 3.36
C PHE A 194 -10.66 -2.20 1.94
N TYR A 195 -11.68 -2.62 1.22
CA TYR A 195 -12.00 -2.08 -0.10
C TYR A 195 -13.07 -1.00 0.03
N LEU A 196 -12.71 0.22 -0.35
CA LEU A 196 -13.53 1.40 -0.23
C LEU A 196 -14.07 1.79 -1.61
N VAL A 197 -15.38 1.88 -1.75
CA VAL A 197 -16.06 2.26 -2.99
C VAL A 197 -16.78 3.58 -2.77
N LYS A 198 -16.58 4.58 -3.63
CA LYS A 198 -17.32 5.86 -3.58
C LYS A 198 -18.83 5.60 -3.69
N LYS A 199 -19.61 6.30 -2.85
CA LYS A 199 -21.08 6.30 -2.88
C LYS A 199 -21.61 7.09 -4.07
#